data_c8ad0aa78e999a3b2fa606e04f1c0a18
#
_entry.id   c8ad0aa78e999a3b2fa606e04f1c0a18
#
_cell.length_a   1.000
_cell.length_b   1.000
_cell.length_c   1.000
_cell.angle_alpha   90.00
_cell.angle_beta   90.00
_cell.angle_gamma   90.00
#
_symmetry.space_group_name_H-M   'P 1'
#
loop_
_entity.id
_entity.type
_entity.pdbx_description
1 polymer ?
#
loop_
_entity_poly.entity_id
_entity_poly.type
_entity_poly.pdbx_seq_one_letter_code
_entity_poly.pdbx_strand_id
1 'polypeptide(L)'
;MLVDKSGTSKLLEWVDNKMVVIDINHATNHYVSCDDGFHGLCGRDETIKAALVRTSKGGMREDYAEHLLAFIAQDSFNGNDRGKTQYSCIYNTKLLKMKIYSFGDFTKSWDYKL
;
A
#
# COMPACT_ATOMS: atom_id res chain seq x y z
N MET A 1 6.16 2.40 -5.87
CA MET A 1 5.08 2.11 -6.84
C MET A 1 4.54 3.43 -7.40
N LEU A 2 4.27 3.48 -8.69
CA LEU A 2 3.66 4.63 -9.38
C LEU A 2 2.26 4.23 -9.84
N VAL A 3 1.30 5.15 -9.73
CA VAL A 3 -0.08 4.96 -10.20
C VAL A 3 -0.53 6.22 -10.91
N ASP A 4 -1.10 6.09 -12.09
CA ASP A 4 -1.66 7.20 -12.85
C ASP A 4 -3.18 7.36 -12.65
N LYS A 5 -3.76 8.41 -13.23
CA LYS A 5 -5.19 8.69 -13.12
C LYS A 5 -6.09 7.66 -13.82
N SER A 6 -5.55 6.84 -14.71
CA SER A 6 -6.28 5.75 -15.36
C SER A 6 -6.38 4.50 -14.47
N GLY A 7 -5.59 4.45 -13.39
CA GLY A 7 -5.43 3.29 -12.54
C GLY A 7 -4.32 2.35 -12.98
N THR A 8 -3.56 2.70 -14.03
CA THR A 8 -2.36 1.94 -14.41
C THR A 8 -1.32 2.07 -13.31
N SER A 9 -0.78 0.95 -12.84
CA SER A 9 0.23 0.93 -11.79
C SER A 9 1.49 0.18 -12.21
N LYS A 10 2.63 0.70 -11.79
CA LYS A 10 3.95 0.14 -12.03
C LYS A 10 4.73 0.11 -10.72
N LEU A 11 5.36 -1.02 -10.41
CA LEU A 11 6.37 -1.11 -9.38
C LEU A 11 7.75 -0.94 -10.02
N LEU A 12 8.58 -0.10 -9.42
CA LEU A 12 9.97 0.07 -9.80
C LEU A 12 10.85 -0.48 -8.68
N GLU A 13 11.73 -1.38 -9.02
CA GLU A 13 12.70 -1.96 -8.09
C GLU A 13 14.11 -1.79 -8.66
N TRP A 14 15.08 -1.66 -7.77
CA TRP A 14 16.48 -1.60 -8.14
C TRP A 14 17.17 -2.89 -7.69
N VAL A 15 17.48 -3.76 -8.64
CA VAL A 15 18.04 -5.09 -8.40
C VAL A 15 19.25 -5.29 -9.31
N ASP A 16 20.36 -5.77 -8.76
CA ASP A 16 21.60 -6.02 -9.49
C ASP A 16 22.06 -4.83 -10.37
N ASN A 17 22.01 -3.62 -9.80
CA ASN A 17 22.35 -2.37 -10.48
C ASN A 17 21.51 -2.07 -11.72
N LYS A 18 20.29 -2.60 -11.78
CA LYS A 18 19.34 -2.35 -12.87
C LYS A 18 17.98 -1.97 -12.31
N MET A 19 17.30 -1.08 -13.00
CA MET A 19 15.90 -0.78 -12.70
C MET A 19 15.01 -1.83 -13.38
N VAL A 20 14.21 -2.51 -12.57
CA VAL A 20 13.17 -3.45 -13.00
C VAL A 20 11.81 -2.77 -12.87
N VAL A 21 10.99 -2.85 -13.92
CA VAL A 21 9.64 -2.28 -13.95
C VAL A 21 8.64 -3.42 -14.08
N ILE A 22 7.70 -3.51 -13.14
CA ILE A 22 6.74 -4.61 -13.02
C ILE A 22 5.33 -4.06 -13.08
N ASP A 23 4.47 -4.69 -13.85
CA ASP A 23 3.03 -4.44 -13.87
C ASP A 23 2.38 -5.13 -12.66
N ILE A 24 2.09 -4.36 -11.62
CA ILE A 24 1.47 -4.87 -10.40
C ILE A 24 0.66 -3.78 -9.72
N ASN A 25 -0.41 -4.15 -9.05
CA ASN A 25 -1.34 -3.22 -8.40
C ASN A 25 -1.16 -3.10 -6.87
N HIS A 26 -0.17 -3.78 -6.32
CA HIS A 26 0.18 -3.69 -4.89
C HIS A 26 1.65 -4.01 -4.67
N ALA A 27 2.20 -3.55 -3.57
CA ALA A 27 3.52 -3.91 -3.10
C ALA A 27 3.60 -3.79 -1.58
N THR A 28 4.43 -4.59 -0.96
CA THR A 28 4.75 -4.57 0.47
C THR A 28 6.26 -4.43 0.71
N ASN A 29 6.77 -4.86 1.85
CA ASN A 29 8.15 -4.61 2.26
C ASN A 29 9.16 -5.66 1.74
N HIS A 30 8.89 -6.29 0.61
CA HIS A 30 9.80 -7.23 -0.01
C HIS A 30 9.91 -6.95 -1.51
N TYR A 31 10.98 -7.43 -2.12
CA TYR A 31 11.13 -7.38 -3.57
C TYR A 31 10.14 -8.33 -4.25
N VAL A 32 9.58 -7.89 -5.36
CA VAL A 32 8.68 -8.70 -6.20
C VAL A 32 9.45 -9.34 -7.35
N SER A 33 10.51 -8.67 -7.82
CA SER A 33 11.32 -9.11 -8.97
C SER A 33 12.38 -10.17 -8.65
N CYS A 34 12.72 -10.35 -7.38
CA CYS A 34 13.70 -11.34 -6.94
C CYS A 34 13.26 -12.00 -5.64
N ASP A 35 13.81 -13.20 -5.39
CA ASP A 35 13.59 -13.88 -4.11
C ASP A 35 14.52 -13.29 -3.04
N ASP A 36 13.95 -12.48 -2.16
CA ASP A 36 14.62 -11.90 -0.99
C ASP A 36 14.40 -12.73 0.29
N GLY A 37 13.83 -13.94 0.15
CA GLY A 37 13.52 -14.85 1.26
C GLY A 37 12.21 -14.50 2.00
N PHE A 38 11.47 -13.46 1.59
CA PHE A 38 10.21 -13.02 2.21
C PHE A 38 8.97 -13.37 1.40
N HIS A 39 9.11 -13.93 0.20
CA HIS A 39 7.99 -14.36 -0.63
C HIS A 39 7.08 -15.34 0.12
N GLY A 40 5.79 -15.04 0.16
CA GLY A 40 4.78 -15.86 0.82
C GLY A 40 4.78 -15.81 2.35
N LEU A 41 5.69 -15.07 2.98
CA LEU A 41 5.76 -14.90 4.44
C LEU A 41 5.13 -13.60 4.93
N CYS A 42 4.78 -12.68 4.03
CA CYS A 42 4.21 -11.39 4.39
C CYS A 42 2.68 -11.46 4.49
N GLY A 43 2.15 -11.62 5.71
CA GLY A 43 0.70 -11.65 5.94
C GLY A 43 -0.04 -10.39 5.45
N ARG A 44 0.62 -9.24 5.36
CA ARG A 44 0.06 -8.01 4.78
C ARG A 44 -0.13 -8.14 3.27
N ASP A 45 0.81 -8.75 2.59
CA ASP A 45 0.73 -9.00 1.15
C ASP A 45 -0.47 -9.90 0.81
N GLU A 46 -0.63 -11.00 1.54
CA GLU A 46 -1.78 -11.90 1.38
C GLU A 46 -3.12 -11.20 1.69
N THR A 47 -3.15 -10.36 2.71
CA THR A 47 -4.33 -9.55 3.04
C THR A 47 -4.70 -8.59 1.92
N ILE A 48 -3.72 -7.89 1.35
CA ILE A 48 -3.93 -6.96 0.24
C ILE A 48 -4.42 -7.70 -1.00
N LYS A 49 -3.80 -8.83 -1.37
CA LYS A 49 -4.23 -9.68 -2.49
C LYS A 49 -5.68 -10.12 -2.35
N ALA A 50 -6.07 -10.61 -1.17
CA ALA A 50 -7.44 -11.01 -0.90
C ALA A 50 -8.44 -9.85 -1.01
N ALA A 51 -8.07 -8.66 -0.53
CA ALA A 51 -8.88 -7.45 -0.64
C ALA A 51 -9.06 -7.02 -2.10
N LEU A 52 -7.99 -7.03 -2.89
CA LEU A 52 -8.02 -6.66 -4.31
C LEU A 52 -8.89 -7.60 -5.15
N VAL A 53 -8.84 -8.91 -4.88
CA VAL A 53 -9.73 -9.88 -5.54
C VAL A 53 -11.19 -9.56 -5.27
N ARG A 54 -11.55 -9.20 -4.04
CA ARG A 54 -12.93 -8.86 -3.64
C ARG A 54 -13.44 -7.57 -4.29
N THR A 55 -12.54 -6.63 -4.58
CA THR A 55 -12.90 -5.30 -5.09
C THR A 55 -12.73 -5.16 -6.60
N SER A 56 -12.24 -6.17 -7.31
CA SER A 56 -11.86 -6.13 -8.73
C SER A 56 -12.97 -5.69 -9.69
N LYS A 57 -14.24 -5.84 -9.33
CA LYS A 57 -15.40 -5.52 -10.21
C LYS A 57 -15.95 -4.09 -10.06
N GLY A 58 -15.57 -3.33 -9.05
CA GLY A 58 -16.18 -2.01 -8.79
C GLY A 58 -15.19 -0.94 -8.31
N GLY A 59 -13.92 -1.28 -8.21
CA GLY A 59 -12.93 -0.44 -7.55
C GLY A 59 -13.06 -0.50 -6.01
N MET A 60 -12.02 -0.06 -5.34
CA MET A 60 -11.99 -0.02 -3.88
C MET A 60 -12.68 1.28 -3.40
N ARG A 61 -13.69 1.14 -2.56
CA ARG A 61 -14.32 2.29 -1.89
C ARG A 61 -13.35 2.85 -0.85
N GLU A 62 -13.44 4.16 -0.60
CA GLU A 62 -12.55 4.86 0.34
C GLU A 62 -12.63 4.29 1.76
N ASP A 63 -13.84 4.05 2.27
CA ASP A 63 -14.07 3.45 3.58
C ASP A 63 -13.44 2.05 3.71
N TYR A 64 -13.52 1.23 2.66
CA TYR A 64 -12.88 -0.08 2.64
C TYR A 64 -11.35 0.02 2.60
N ALA A 65 -10.81 0.96 1.82
CA ALA A 65 -9.38 1.23 1.78
C ALA A 65 -8.85 1.68 3.15
N GLU A 66 -9.60 2.54 3.85
CA GLU A 66 -9.30 3.00 5.20
C GLU A 66 -9.22 1.83 6.20
N HIS A 67 -10.23 0.97 6.22
CA HIS A 67 -10.23 -0.23 7.08
C HIS A 67 -9.09 -1.19 6.73
N LEU A 68 -8.78 -1.37 5.46
CA LEU A 68 -7.66 -2.20 5.03
C LEU A 68 -6.33 -1.63 5.51
N LEU A 69 -6.10 -0.33 5.35
CA LEU A 69 -4.89 0.34 5.83
C LEU A 69 -4.76 0.24 7.36
N ALA A 70 -5.86 0.43 8.10
CA ALA A 70 -5.89 0.27 9.54
C ALA A 70 -5.52 -1.17 9.97
N PHE A 71 -6.04 -2.16 9.25
CA PHE A 71 -5.79 -3.56 9.54
C PHE A 71 -4.33 -3.98 9.28
N ILE A 72 -3.70 -3.44 8.23
CA ILE A 72 -2.31 -3.76 7.87
C ILE A 72 -1.28 -2.82 8.50
N ALA A 73 -1.72 -1.77 9.21
CA ALA A 73 -0.83 -0.88 9.93
C ALA A 73 -0.06 -1.66 11.02
N GLN A 74 1.21 -1.30 11.19
CA GLN A 74 2.06 -1.91 12.22
C GLN A 74 2.14 -1.00 13.44
N ASP A 75 1.85 -1.54 14.62
CA ASP A 75 1.99 -0.81 15.88
C ASP A 75 3.45 -0.78 16.36
N SER A 76 4.19 -1.87 16.12
CA SER A 76 5.62 -1.94 16.42
C SER A 76 6.26 -3.09 15.63
N PHE A 77 7.58 -3.07 15.50
CA PHE A 77 8.35 -4.21 15.00
C PHE A 77 9.31 -4.67 16.10
N ASN A 78 9.14 -5.91 16.57
CA ASN A 78 9.90 -6.48 17.69
C ASN A 78 9.93 -5.60 18.95
N GLY A 79 8.79 -4.97 19.31
CA GLY A 79 8.70 -4.09 20.46
C GLY A 79 9.40 -2.74 20.29
N ASN A 80 9.86 -2.41 19.09
CA ASN A 80 10.52 -1.14 18.78
C ASN A 80 9.59 -0.25 17.95
N ASP A 81 9.32 0.96 18.43
CA ASP A 81 8.48 1.96 17.76
C ASP A 81 9.00 2.39 16.36
N ARG A 82 10.27 2.10 16.05
CA ARG A 82 10.84 2.38 14.72
C ARG A 82 10.18 1.57 13.60
N GLY A 83 9.53 0.44 13.93
CA GLY A 83 8.76 -0.35 12.98
C GLY A 83 7.29 0.05 12.87
N LYS A 84 6.84 1.05 13.65
CA LYS A 84 5.47 1.53 13.62
C LYS A 84 5.15 2.24 12.31
N THR A 85 3.95 2.04 11.79
CA THR A 85 3.44 2.79 10.64
C THR A 85 3.36 4.28 10.98
N GLN A 86 4.21 5.08 10.35
CA GLN A 86 4.32 6.51 10.63
C GLN A 86 3.16 7.31 10.03
N TYR A 87 2.74 6.94 8.83
CA TYR A 87 1.60 7.52 8.14
C TYR A 87 0.99 6.53 7.16
N SER A 88 -0.28 6.74 6.83
CA SER A 88 -1.00 6.02 5.78
C SER A 88 -1.68 7.04 4.87
N CYS A 89 -1.72 6.76 3.57
CA CYS A 89 -2.32 7.66 2.60
C CYS A 89 -3.30 6.93 1.69
N ILE A 90 -4.42 7.58 1.40
CA ILE A 90 -5.35 7.20 0.34
C ILE A 90 -5.32 8.26 -0.74
N TYR A 91 -5.03 7.85 -1.98
CA TYR A 91 -5.07 8.72 -3.15
C TYR A 91 -6.30 8.40 -4.00
N ASN A 92 -7.17 9.37 -4.18
CA ASN A 92 -8.24 9.30 -5.16
C ASN A 92 -7.76 9.97 -6.45
N THR A 93 -7.23 9.19 -7.37
CA THR A 93 -6.64 9.69 -8.62
C THR A 93 -7.66 10.30 -9.58
N LYS A 94 -8.95 9.90 -9.48
CA LYS A 94 -10.04 10.48 -10.29
C LYS A 94 -10.44 11.87 -9.79
N LEU A 95 -10.53 12.04 -8.47
CA LEU A 95 -10.93 13.28 -7.83
C LEU A 95 -9.75 14.21 -7.51
N LEU A 96 -8.51 13.75 -7.76
CA LEU A 96 -7.28 14.45 -7.40
C LEU A 96 -7.27 14.86 -5.93
N LYS A 97 -7.55 13.91 -5.06
CA LYS A 97 -7.57 14.10 -3.61
C LYS A 97 -6.65 13.10 -2.93
N MET A 98 -6.08 13.53 -1.83
CA MET A 98 -5.29 12.69 -0.93
C MET A 98 -5.81 12.85 0.49
N LYS A 99 -5.91 11.74 1.20
CA LYS A 99 -6.22 11.70 2.63
C LYS A 99 -5.05 11.06 3.36
N ILE A 100 -4.58 11.68 4.43
CA ILE A 100 -3.43 11.21 5.24
C ILE A 100 -3.90 10.91 6.65
N TYR A 101 -3.41 9.82 7.21
CA TYR A 101 -3.55 9.41 8.60
C TYR A 101 -2.17 9.32 9.24
N SER A 102 -2.03 9.71 10.49
CA SER A 102 -0.76 9.72 11.21
C SER A 102 -0.70 8.64 12.28
N PHE A 103 0.43 7.95 12.38
CA PHE A 103 0.74 6.97 13.41
C PHE A 103 -0.31 5.88 13.66
N GLY A 104 -1.03 5.45 12.62
CA GLY A 104 -2.07 4.44 12.74
C GLY A 104 -3.36 4.95 13.42
N ASP A 105 -3.48 6.26 13.68
CA ASP A 105 -4.72 6.86 14.17
C ASP A 105 -5.64 7.18 12.98
N PHE A 106 -6.59 6.31 12.73
CA PHE A 106 -7.58 6.45 11.67
C PHE A 106 -8.83 7.24 12.10
N THR A 107 -8.83 7.79 13.33
CA THR A 107 -9.92 8.67 13.79
C THR A 107 -9.75 10.11 13.32
N LYS A 108 -8.54 10.47 12.86
CA LYS A 108 -8.20 11.80 12.38
C LYS A 108 -7.50 11.70 11.03
N SER A 109 -7.95 12.51 10.08
CA SER A 109 -7.33 12.61 8.75
C SER A 109 -7.14 14.06 8.33
N TRP A 110 -6.19 14.25 7.42
CA TRP A 110 -5.98 15.51 6.71
C TRP A 110 -6.26 15.29 5.23
N ASP A 111 -7.14 16.11 4.68
CA ASP A 111 -7.55 16.05 3.29
C ASP A 111 -6.82 17.12 2.48
N TYR A 112 -6.26 16.72 1.34
CA TYR A 112 -5.59 17.60 0.39
C TYR A 112 -6.18 17.44 -1.00
N LYS A 113 -6.27 18.56 -1.72
CA LYS A 113 -6.54 18.57 -3.15
C LYS A 113 -5.20 18.56 -3.89
N LEU A 114 -5.04 17.66 -4.83
CA LEU A 114 -3.85 17.53 -5.68
C LEU A 114 -3.96 18.38 -6.93
#